data_08c0c201a68c949636fc385d28df5227
#
_entry.id   08c0c201a68c949636fc385d28df5227
#
_cell.length_a   1.000
_cell.length_b   1.000
_cell.length_c   1.000
_cell.angle_alpha   90.00
_cell.angle_beta   90.00
_cell.angle_gamma   90.00
#
_symmetry.space_group_name_H-M   'P 1'
#
loop_
_entity.id
_entity.type
_entity.pdbx_description
1 polymer ?
#
loop_
_entity_poly.entity_id
_entity_poly.type
_entity_poly.pdbx_seq_one_letter_code
_entity_poly.pdbx_strand_id
1 'polypeptide(L)'
;MQKDSMFTANDPFLTSLISQFALPGICQKAERFGRGLINDTYLCEFDDRGNARKYILQRVNASVFTRPDQVMENVAIVTGHIVKKLRAEGIADPSLVTPSLVPTKNSALYLCDDTGAYWRMFNFIESGTVFDTVVDVKHAYEIGCGLGRFQSLVSDLSSDLLHDTLPGFHLTPRYLKEFDDALKAGVQNRIAGTVAEQAFVERHRQLAPVLTDLIGSKKIPLRVVHNDPKVNNVMIHNGTHEALCMIDLDTVKPGIVHFDFGDCVRSAANPMGEDATDLDTVKIDLTLVEAIASGYLREAGAFLTRTETTALPLSVQVITFELGIRFLADYLKGDTYFRIDYPDHNLHRARVQFKLLESIEASQERLASLVAQCAHPL
;
A
#
# COMPACT_ATOMS: atom_id res chain seq x y z
N MET A 1 -9.02 -14.73 -21.43
CA MET A 1 -9.10 -13.38 -22.01
C MET A 1 -10.56 -12.99 -22.12
N GLN A 2 -11.16 -12.45 -21.05
CA GLN A 2 -12.45 -11.75 -21.15
C GLN A 2 -12.12 -10.33 -21.64
N LYS A 3 -12.70 -9.93 -22.77
CA LYS A 3 -12.63 -8.55 -23.27
C LYS A 3 -13.21 -7.64 -22.20
N ASP A 4 -12.35 -6.78 -21.61
CA ASP A 4 -12.78 -5.66 -20.80
C ASP A 4 -13.75 -4.81 -21.63
N SER A 5 -15.03 -4.87 -21.32
CA SER A 5 -16.01 -3.96 -21.87
C SER A 5 -15.69 -2.59 -21.27
N MET A 6 -15.05 -1.72 -22.06
CA MET A 6 -14.85 -0.32 -21.69
C MET A 6 -16.22 0.33 -21.53
N PHE A 7 -16.60 0.62 -20.29
CA PHE A 7 -17.75 1.47 -20.01
C PHE A 7 -17.46 2.89 -20.51
N THR A 8 -18.42 3.48 -21.23
CA THR A 8 -18.30 4.86 -21.72
C THR A 8 -18.95 5.84 -20.77
N ALA A 9 -18.66 7.13 -20.89
CA ALA A 9 -19.14 8.20 -20.00
C ALA A 9 -20.67 8.24 -19.76
N ASN A 10 -21.47 7.59 -20.60
CA ASN A 10 -22.94 7.52 -20.50
C ASN A 10 -23.42 6.06 -20.50
N ASP A 11 -22.68 5.14 -19.96
CA ASP A 11 -23.10 3.74 -19.87
C ASP A 11 -24.34 3.62 -18.97
N PRO A 12 -25.46 3.09 -19.49
CA PRO A 12 -26.70 2.93 -18.71
C PRO A 12 -26.51 2.08 -17.45
N PHE A 13 -25.60 1.11 -17.49
CA PHE A 13 -25.29 0.26 -16.34
C PHE A 13 -24.64 1.09 -15.23
N LEU A 14 -23.59 1.86 -15.54
CA LEU A 14 -22.93 2.72 -14.55
C LEU A 14 -23.91 3.76 -13.99
N THR A 15 -24.73 4.37 -14.84
CA THR A 15 -25.74 5.35 -14.40
C THR A 15 -26.74 4.72 -13.41
N SER A 16 -27.25 3.52 -13.73
CA SER A 16 -28.13 2.76 -12.84
C SER A 16 -27.46 2.42 -11.52
N LEU A 17 -26.22 1.94 -11.55
CA LEU A 17 -25.42 1.59 -10.38
C LEU A 17 -25.18 2.80 -9.47
N ILE A 18 -24.69 3.90 -10.06
CA ILE A 18 -24.43 5.17 -9.36
C ILE A 18 -25.68 5.70 -8.68
N SER A 19 -26.84 5.55 -9.32
CA SER A 19 -28.11 6.03 -8.79
C SER A 19 -28.56 5.35 -7.49
N GLN A 20 -27.95 4.22 -7.12
CA GLN A 20 -28.24 3.50 -5.87
C GLN A 20 -27.51 4.07 -4.66
N PHE A 21 -26.52 4.94 -4.85
CA PHE A 21 -25.81 5.59 -3.74
C PHE A 21 -26.58 6.82 -3.24
N ALA A 22 -26.45 7.11 -1.94
CA ALA A 22 -27.12 8.23 -1.28
C ALA A 22 -26.36 9.54 -1.53
N LEU A 23 -26.42 10.03 -2.75
CA LEU A 23 -25.71 11.22 -3.21
C LEU A 23 -26.68 12.38 -3.48
N PRO A 24 -26.29 13.63 -3.19
CA PRO A 24 -27.02 14.80 -3.63
C PRO A 24 -26.79 15.07 -5.13
N GLY A 25 -27.81 15.56 -5.80
CA GLY A 25 -27.73 15.98 -7.20
C GLY A 25 -27.83 14.83 -8.22
N ILE A 26 -27.39 15.13 -9.44
CA ILE A 26 -27.50 14.24 -10.60
C ILE A 26 -26.09 14.01 -11.15
N CYS A 27 -25.74 12.74 -11.41
CA CYS A 27 -24.50 12.38 -12.07
C CYS A 27 -24.52 12.91 -13.53
N GLN A 28 -23.57 13.76 -13.85
CA GLN A 28 -23.42 14.35 -15.19
C GLN A 28 -22.44 13.54 -16.04
N LYS A 29 -21.43 12.93 -15.38
CA LYS A 29 -20.35 12.23 -16.06
C LYS A 29 -19.75 11.17 -15.15
N ALA A 30 -19.39 10.02 -15.72
CA ALA A 30 -18.57 9.00 -15.08
C ALA A 30 -17.53 8.52 -16.10
N GLU A 31 -16.25 8.62 -15.77
CA GLU A 31 -15.16 8.21 -16.67
C GLU A 31 -14.07 7.45 -15.91
N ARG A 32 -13.32 6.59 -16.59
CA ARG A 32 -12.20 5.88 -15.98
C ARG A 32 -11.20 6.88 -15.42
N PHE A 33 -10.73 6.60 -14.20
CA PHE A 33 -9.85 7.49 -13.46
C PHE A 33 -8.65 6.74 -12.88
N GLY A 34 -7.47 7.37 -12.99
CA GLY A 34 -6.24 6.85 -12.44
C GLY A 34 -5.62 5.70 -13.25
N ARG A 35 -4.50 5.18 -12.75
CA ARG A 35 -3.74 4.07 -13.32
C ARG A 35 -3.74 2.83 -12.40
N GLY A 36 -4.69 2.74 -11.48
CA GLY A 36 -4.81 1.62 -10.55
C GLY A 36 -4.80 0.28 -11.29
N LEU A 37 -3.93 -0.64 -10.86
CA LEU A 37 -3.73 -1.93 -11.53
C LEU A 37 -4.69 -3.02 -11.03
N ILE A 38 -5.33 -2.79 -9.87
CA ILE A 38 -6.13 -3.81 -9.19
C ILE A 38 -7.62 -3.57 -9.40
N ASN A 39 -8.13 -2.41 -8.98
CA ASN A 39 -9.56 -2.08 -9.05
C ASN A 39 -9.89 -1.25 -10.29
N ASP A 40 -11.09 -1.44 -10.85
CA ASP A 40 -11.61 -0.50 -11.85
C ASP A 40 -12.12 0.75 -11.13
N THR A 41 -11.55 1.90 -11.45
CA THR A 41 -11.85 3.17 -10.80
C THR A 41 -12.43 4.16 -11.78
N TYR A 42 -13.49 4.87 -11.36
CA TYR A 42 -14.19 5.88 -12.13
C TYR A 42 -14.34 7.17 -11.32
N LEU A 43 -14.07 8.31 -11.95
CA LEU A 43 -14.42 9.64 -11.43
C LEU A 43 -15.85 9.96 -11.86
N CYS A 44 -16.70 10.25 -10.88
CA CYS A 44 -18.09 10.61 -11.08
C CYS A 44 -18.29 12.09 -10.74
N GLU A 45 -18.74 12.88 -11.69
CA GLU A 45 -19.04 14.30 -11.53
C GLU A 45 -20.55 14.51 -11.36
N PHE A 46 -20.94 15.21 -10.33
CA PHE A 46 -22.34 15.50 -9.97
C PHE A 46 -22.62 16.98 -10.00
N ASP A 47 -23.82 17.34 -10.41
CA ASP A 47 -24.39 18.66 -10.19
C ASP A 47 -25.46 18.62 -9.08
N ASP A 48 -25.17 19.30 -7.98
CA ASP A 48 -26.09 19.50 -6.87
C ASP A 48 -26.55 20.96 -6.88
N ARG A 49 -27.55 21.26 -7.75
CA ARG A 49 -28.17 22.59 -7.90
C ARG A 49 -27.14 23.70 -8.20
N GLY A 50 -26.24 23.44 -9.12
CA GLY A 50 -25.17 24.35 -9.53
C GLY A 50 -23.89 24.22 -8.69
N ASN A 51 -23.84 23.29 -7.72
CA ASN A 51 -22.61 22.95 -7.00
C ASN A 51 -22.04 21.67 -7.59
N ALA A 52 -20.86 21.76 -8.19
CA ALA A 52 -20.14 20.60 -8.69
C ALA A 52 -19.61 19.78 -7.49
N ARG A 53 -19.82 18.46 -7.54
CA ARG A 53 -19.28 17.50 -6.57
C ARG A 53 -18.66 16.33 -7.30
N LYS A 54 -17.61 15.75 -6.73
CA LYS A 54 -16.90 14.62 -7.32
C LYS A 54 -16.85 13.45 -6.35
N TYR A 55 -16.90 12.25 -6.92
CA TYR A 55 -16.84 10.98 -6.17
C TYR A 55 -16.01 9.96 -6.94
N ILE A 56 -15.47 8.99 -6.23
CA ILE A 56 -14.75 7.85 -6.80
C ILE A 56 -15.62 6.61 -6.67
N LEU A 57 -16.05 6.07 -7.80
CA LEU A 57 -16.68 4.76 -7.87
C LEU A 57 -15.63 3.71 -8.17
N GLN A 58 -15.63 2.60 -7.43
CA GLN A 58 -14.69 1.50 -7.63
C GLN A 58 -15.39 0.16 -7.69
N ARG A 59 -14.96 -0.68 -8.65
CA ARG A 59 -15.25 -2.11 -8.66
C ARG A 59 -14.07 -2.84 -8.02
N VAL A 60 -14.36 -3.56 -6.92
CA VAL A 60 -13.34 -4.34 -6.21
C VAL A 60 -12.97 -5.58 -7.00
N ASN A 61 -11.69 -5.83 -7.17
CA ASN A 61 -11.20 -7.00 -7.88
C ASN A 61 -11.27 -8.28 -7.03
N ALA A 62 -12.31 -9.08 -7.24
CA ALA A 62 -12.53 -10.33 -6.51
C ALA A 62 -11.50 -11.45 -6.81
N SER A 63 -10.69 -11.30 -7.87
CA SER A 63 -9.60 -12.27 -8.13
C SER A 63 -8.40 -12.05 -7.21
N VAL A 64 -8.21 -10.82 -6.73
CA VAL A 64 -7.17 -10.46 -5.75
C VAL A 64 -7.72 -10.58 -4.33
N PHE A 65 -8.89 -9.99 -4.10
CA PHE A 65 -9.58 -10.00 -2.81
C PHE A 65 -10.70 -11.04 -2.84
N THR A 66 -10.42 -12.25 -2.39
CA THR A 66 -11.37 -13.38 -2.43
C THR A 66 -12.60 -13.19 -1.53
N ARG A 67 -12.54 -12.24 -0.59
CA ARG A 67 -13.62 -11.85 0.32
C ARG A 67 -13.81 -10.32 0.28
N PRO A 68 -14.37 -9.76 -0.83
CA PRO A 68 -14.58 -8.33 -0.97
C PRO A 68 -15.48 -7.73 0.11
N ASP A 69 -16.43 -8.52 0.63
CA ASP A 69 -17.26 -8.18 1.78
C ASP A 69 -16.43 -7.81 3.01
N GLN A 70 -15.45 -8.64 3.36
CA GLN A 70 -14.56 -8.41 4.51
C GLN A 70 -13.62 -7.21 4.27
N VAL A 71 -13.13 -7.02 3.03
CA VAL A 71 -12.36 -5.83 2.68
C VAL A 71 -13.18 -4.56 2.93
N MET A 72 -14.45 -4.57 2.51
CA MET A 72 -15.34 -3.42 2.71
C MET A 72 -15.66 -3.16 4.18
N GLU A 73 -15.82 -4.22 4.98
CA GLU A 73 -15.99 -4.09 6.44
C GLU A 73 -14.75 -3.47 7.09
N ASN A 74 -13.53 -3.94 6.75
CA ASN A 74 -12.29 -3.34 7.24
C ASN A 74 -12.17 -1.85 6.86
N VAL A 75 -12.38 -1.53 5.59
CA VAL A 75 -12.34 -0.13 5.11
C VAL A 75 -13.34 0.74 5.86
N ALA A 76 -14.56 0.25 6.08
CA ALA A 76 -15.58 0.98 6.82
C ALA A 76 -15.21 1.21 8.29
N ILE A 77 -14.69 0.20 8.97
CA ILE A 77 -14.25 0.29 10.37
C ILE A 77 -13.12 1.32 10.49
N VAL A 78 -12.11 1.21 9.62
CA VAL A 78 -10.92 2.08 9.66
C VAL A 78 -11.28 3.52 9.31
N THR A 79 -11.99 3.75 8.20
CA THR A 79 -12.39 5.12 7.80
C THR A 79 -13.34 5.75 8.80
N GLY A 80 -14.30 4.99 9.34
CA GLY A 80 -15.20 5.45 10.38
C GLY A 80 -14.48 5.86 11.67
N HIS A 81 -13.46 5.09 12.07
CA HIS A 81 -12.62 5.41 13.23
C HIS A 81 -11.79 6.68 12.98
N ILE A 82 -11.14 6.80 11.81
CA ILE A 82 -10.38 7.99 11.42
C ILE A 82 -11.28 9.24 11.41
N VAL A 83 -12.45 9.17 10.79
CA VAL A 83 -13.42 10.27 10.76
C VAL A 83 -13.82 10.72 12.18
N LYS A 84 -14.05 9.78 13.09
CA LYS A 84 -14.35 10.08 14.48
C LYS A 84 -13.20 10.81 15.18
N LYS A 85 -11.96 10.38 14.97
CA LYS A 85 -10.76 11.02 15.52
C LYS A 85 -10.58 12.43 14.98
N LEU A 86 -10.66 12.61 13.67
CA LEU A 86 -10.51 13.93 13.03
C LEU A 86 -11.57 14.93 13.50
N ARG A 87 -12.81 14.48 13.72
CA ARG A 87 -13.85 15.32 14.33
C ARG A 87 -13.50 15.71 15.76
N ALA A 88 -12.95 14.81 16.56
CA ALA A 88 -12.49 15.12 17.91
C ALA A 88 -11.32 16.12 17.93
N GLU A 89 -10.51 16.15 16.88
CA GLU A 89 -9.44 17.13 16.65
C GLU A 89 -9.96 18.48 16.11
N GLY A 90 -11.27 18.61 15.86
CA GLY A 90 -11.89 19.87 15.42
C GLY A 90 -12.01 20.01 13.90
N ILE A 91 -11.75 18.97 13.12
CA ILE A 91 -11.98 18.98 11.67
C ILE A 91 -13.50 18.92 11.41
N ALA A 92 -14.04 20.01 10.87
CA ALA A 92 -15.50 20.14 10.67
C ALA A 92 -16.05 19.12 9.65
N ASP A 93 -15.34 18.94 8.53
CA ASP A 93 -15.68 17.96 7.51
C ASP A 93 -14.48 17.05 7.17
N PRO A 94 -14.35 15.91 7.85
CA PRO A 94 -13.27 14.97 7.57
C PRO A 94 -13.28 14.39 6.15
N SER A 95 -14.42 14.41 5.44
CA SER A 95 -14.50 13.89 4.07
C SER A 95 -13.65 14.67 3.07
N LEU A 96 -13.24 15.88 3.43
CA LEU A 96 -12.35 16.71 2.61
C LEU A 96 -10.85 16.34 2.77
N VAL A 97 -10.51 15.57 3.80
CA VAL A 97 -9.12 15.29 4.20
C VAL A 97 -8.82 13.81 4.44
N THR A 98 -9.79 12.91 4.24
CA THR A 98 -9.60 11.46 4.33
C THR A 98 -10.63 10.72 3.49
N PRO A 99 -10.31 9.52 2.94
CA PRO A 99 -11.30 8.70 2.26
C PRO A 99 -12.50 8.41 3.17
N SER A 100 -13.70 8.63 2.65
CA SER A 100 -14.94 8.33 3.35
C SER A 100 -15.90 7.62 2.41
N LEU A 101 -16.46 6.50 2.86
CA LEU A 101 -17.44 5.75 2.08
C LEU A 101 -18.76 6.50 1.99
N VAL A 102 -19.30 6.54 0.78
CA VAL A 102 -20.67 7.02 0.53
C VAL A 102 -21.61 5.83 0.65
N PRO A 103 -22.58 5.85 1.58
CA PRO A 103 -23.53 4.74 1.69
C PRO A 103 -24.49 4.69 0.50
N THR A 104 -25.07 3.53 0.28
CA THR A 104 -26.18 3.37 -0.63
C THR A 104 -27.46 3.98 -0.03
N LYS A 105 -28.52 4.14 -0.83
CA LYS A 105 -29.84 4.58 -0.36
C LYS A 105 -30.45 3.68 0.71
N ASN A 106 -30.01 2.43 0.78
CA ASN A 106 -30.40 1.46 1.80
C ASN A 106 -29.41 1.38 2.98
N SER A 107 -28.51 2.38 3.11
CA SER A 107 -27.49 2.47 4.16
C SER A 107 -26.42 1.35 4.13
N ALA A 108 -26.31 0.58 3.05
CA ALA A 108 -25.22 -0.35 2.86
C ALA A 108 -23.94 0.40 2.40
N LEU A 109 -22.75 -0.15 2.70
CA LEU A 109 -21.47 0.49 2.39
C LEU A 109 -20.93 0.12 1.02
N TYR A 110 -21.57 -0.83 0.36
CA TYR A 110 -21.24 -1.30 -0.98
C TYR A 110 -22.47 -1.88 -1.67
N LEU A 111 -22.37 -2.09 -2.97
CA LEU A 111 -23.35 -2.80 -3.78
C LEU A 111 -22.72 -4.10 -4.29
N CYS A 112 -23.56 -5.14 -4.43
CA CYS A 112 -23.24 -6.32 -5.23
C CYS A 112 -24.18 -6.28 -6.45
N ASP A 113 -23.63 -6.26 -7.66
CA ASP A 113 -24.44 -6.27 -8.87
C ASP A 113 -24.90 -7.69 -9.25
N ASP A 114 -25.72 -7.80 -10.27
CA ASP A 114 -26.29 -9.07 -10.74
C ASP A 114 -25.22 -10.06 -11.26
N THR A 115 -24.01 -9.60 -11.52
CA THR A 115 -22.85 -10.44 -11.89
C THR A 115 -22.05 -10.92 -10.68
N GLY A 116 -22.38 -10.45 -9.48
CA GLY A 116 -21.65 -10.72 -8.25
C GLY A 116 -20.44 -9.81 -8.05
N ALA A 117 -20.29 -8.75 -8.83
CA ALA A 117 -19.21 -7.77 -8.64
C ALA A 117 -19.56 -6.77 -7.52
N TYR A 118 -18.55 -6.43 -6.72
CA TYR A 118 -18.67 -5.53 -5.59
C TYR A 118 -18.27 -4.12 -6.00
N TRP A 119 -19.15 -3.15 -5.70
CA TRP A 119 -18.98 -1.74 -6.03
C TRP A 119 -19.10 -0.88 -4.79
N ARG A 120 -18.22 0.10 -4.67
CA ARG A 120 -18.21 1.08 -3.59
C ARG A 120 -18.00 2.48 -4.12
N MET A 121 -18.36 3.46 -3.31
CA MET A 121 -18.14 4.86 -3.65
C MET A 121 -17.49 5.60 -2.49
N PHE A 122 -16.49 6.43 -2.84
CA PHE A 122 -15.82 7.34 -1.92
C PHE A 122 -16.06 8.79 -2.33
N ASN A 123 -15.97 9.69 -1.36
CA ASN A 123 -15.76 11.10 -1.68
C ASN A 123 -14.46 11.28 -2.48
N PHE A 124 -14.44 12.30 -3.34
CA PHE A 124 -13.22 12.74 -4.01
C PHE A 124 -12.55 13.85 -3.19
N ILE A 125 -11.27 13.74 -2.90
CA ILE A 125 -10.50 14.71 -2.14
C ILE A 125 -9.85 15.68 -3.12
N GLU A 126 -10.46 16.85 -3.33
CA GLU A 126 -10.00 17.83 -4.35
C GLU A 126 -8.71 18.57 -3.96
N SER A 127 -8.46 18.69 -2.66
CA SER A 127 -7.31 19.44 -2.13
C SER A 127 -5.99 18.66 -2.18
N GLY A 128 -6.00 17.40 -2.64
CA GLY A 128 -4.84 16.52 -2.60
C GLY A 128 -4.43 15.99 -3.97
N THR A 129 -3.14 15.72 -4.11
CA THR A 129 -2.52 15.06 -5.28
C THR A 129 -1.63 13.92 -4.81
N VAL A 130 -1.55 12.84 -5.59
CA VAL A 130 -0.63 11.72 -5.38
C VAL A 130 0.50 11.77 -6.41
N PHE A 131 1.65 11.22 -6.06
CA PHE A 131 2.85 11.19 -6.88
C PHE A 131 3.31 9.74 -7.07
N ASP A 132 3.79 9.39 -8.25
CA ASP A 132 4.30 8.03 -8.51
C ASP A 132 5.70 7.82 -7.91
N THR A 133 6.48 8.90 -7.75
CA THR A 133 7.85 8.88 -7.20
C THR A 133 8.08 10.04 -6.24
N VAL A 134 9.10 9.93 -5.41
CA VAL A 134 9.54 11.02 -4.53
C VAL A 134 10.10 12.17 -5.38
N VAL A 135 9.63 13.40 -5.11
CA VAL A 135 10.02 14.60 -5.85
C VAL A 135 11.29 15.23 -5.24
N ASP A 136 11.33 15.32 -3.91
CA ASP A 136 12.43 15.92 -3.15
C ASP A 136 12.44 15.42 -1.70
N VAL A 137 13.40 15.89 -0.90
CA VAL A 137 13.57 15.53 0.51
C VAL A 137 12.37 15.95 1.37
N LYS A 138 11.74 17.10 1.07
CA LYS A 138 10.53 17.54 1.79
C LYS A 138 9.36 16.59 1.50
N HIS A 139 9.19 16.19 0.26
CA HIS A 139 8.17 15.22 -0.11
C HIS A 139 8.40 13.86 0.59
N ALA A 140 9.66 13.39 0.68
CA ALA A 140 9.99 12.18 1.43
C ALA A 140 9.61 12.28 2.91
N TYR A 141 9.87 13.43 3.54
CA TYR A 141 9.45 13.72 4.91
C TYR A 141 7.93 13.65 5.06
N GLU A 142 7.19 14.26 4.15
CA GLU A 142 5.73 14.25 4.17
C GLU A 142 5.15 12.84 3.92
N ILE A 143 5.80 12.00 3.09
CA ILE A 143 5.42 10.59 2.95
C ILE A 143 5.53 9.87 4.30
N GLY A 144 6.62 10.10 5.04
CA GLY A 144 6.78 9.59 6.40
C GLY A 144 5.69 10.10 7.34
N CYS A 145 5.38 11.41 7.30
CA CYS A 145 4.29 12.01 8.08
C CYS A 145 2.94 11.38 7.75
N GLY A 146 2.62 11.15 6.47
CA GLY A 146 1.36 10.56 6.04
C GLY A 146 1.16 9.16 6.59
N LEU A 147 2.17 8.30 6.49
CA LEU A 147 2.14 6.97 7.07
C LEU A 147 2.04 7.01 8.60
N GLY A 148 2.89 7.81 9.25
CA GLY A 148 2.90 7.94 10.71
C GLY A 148 1.57 8.47 11.24
N ARG A 149 0.98 9.46 10.58
CA ARG A 149 -0.33 10.02 10.93
C ARG A 149 -1.46 9.00 10.77
N PHE A 150 -1.46 8.23 9.68
CA PHE A 150 -2.43 7.15 9.49
C PHE A 150 -2.36 6.16 10.66
N GLN A 151 -1.17 5.63 10.96
CA GLN A 151 -1.00 4.67 12.05
C GLN A 151 -1.31 5.27 13.42
N SER A 152 -1.00 6.54 13.66
CA SER A 152 -1.36 7.26 14.89
C SER A 152 -2.88 7.36 15.05
N LEU A 153 -3.60 7.70 13.99
CA LEU A 153 -5.07 7.78 14.00
C LEU A 153 -5.74 6.43 14.32
N VAL A 154 -5.16 5.32 13.90
CA VAL A 154 -5.69 3.97 14.16
C VAL A 154 -4.99 3.23 15.31
N SER A 155 -4.09 3.88 16.05
CA SER A 155 -3.26 3.24 17.07
C SER A 155 -4.05 2.64 18.24
N ASP A 156 -5.23 3.18 18.53
CA ASP A 156 -6.17 2.73 19.58
C ASP A 156 -7.35 1.90 19.01
N LEU A 157 -7.36 1.64 17.70
CA LEU A 157 -8.31 0.71 17.09
C LEU A 157 -7.82 -0.73 17.29
N SER A 158 -8.64 -1.57 17.97
CA SER A 158 -8.26 -2.97 18.15
C SER A 158 -8.17 -3.68 16.79
N SER A 159 -7.03 -4.32 16.55
CA SER A 159 -6.81 -5.15 15.36
C SER A 159 -7.76 -6.35 15.29
N ASP A 160 -8.32 -6.80 16.42
CA ASP A 160 -9.27 -7.92 16.49
C ASP A 160 -10.63 -7.59 15.85
N LEU A 161 -10.91 -6.31 15.59
CA LEU A 161 -12.12 -5.88 14.89
C LEU A 161 -12.02 -6.06 13.37
N LEU A 162 -10.82 -6.32 12.84
CA LEU A 162 -10.56 -6.43 11.42
C LEU A 162 -10.37 -7.87 10.98
N HIS A 163 -10.81 -8.17 9.77
CA HIS A 163 -10.56 -9.43 9.11
C HIS A 163 -9.13 -9.49 8.54
N ASP A 164 -8.52 -10.67 8.54
CA ASP A 164 -7.31 -10.93 7.74
C ASP A 164 -7.73 -11.21 6.29
N THR A 165 -7.89 -10.14 5.50
CA THR A 165 -8.36 -10.20 4.11
C THR A 165 -7.32 -10.72 3.12
N LEU A 166 -6.05 -10.75 3.53
CA LEU A 166 -4.90 -11.26 2.76
C LEU A 166 -4.07 -12.22 3.63
N PRO A 167 -4.58 -13.45 3.91
CA PRO A 167 -3.88 -14.38 4.80
C PRO A 167 -2.47 -14.70 4.32
N GLY A 168 -1.49 -14.50 5.18
CA GLY A 168 -0.09 -14.74 4.89
C GLY A 168 0.62 -13.61 4.13
N PHE A 169 -0.03 -12.48 3.88
CA PHE A 169 0.63 -11.30 3.31
C PHE A 169 1.65 -10.73 4.32
N HIS A 170 2.85 -10.41 3.83
CA HIS A 170 4.05 -10.05 4.62
C HIS A 170 4.54 -11.13 5.60
N LEU A 171 4.15 -12.39 5.41
CA LEU A 171 4.81 -13.51 6.08
C LEU A 171 5.96 -14.02 5.20
N THR A 172 7.13 -13.42 5.31
CA THR A 172 8.31 -13.71 4.46
C THR A 172 8.68 -15.19 4.40
N PRO A 173 8.57 -16.00 5.50
CA PRO A 173 8.80 -17.45 5.42
C PRO A 173 7.88 -18.18 4.45
N ARG A 174 6.62 -17.71 4.29
CA ARG A 174 5.68 -18.26 3.31
C ARG A 174 6.17 -18.00 1.89
N TYR A 175 6.60 -16.77 1.58
CA TYR A 175 7.11 -16.43 0.24
C TYR A 175 8.42 -17.15 -0.09
N LEU A 176 9.27 -17.36 0.92
CA LEU A 176 10.47 -18.19 0.75
C LEU A 176 10.10 -19.64 0.40
N LYS A 177 9.08 -20.20 1.07
CA LYS A 177 8.56 -21.52 0.72
C LYS A 177 7.97 -21.55 -0.70
N GLU A 178 7.23 -20.52 -1.11
CA GLU A 178 6.69 -20.43 -2.46
C GLU A 178 7.79 -20.36 -3.52
N PHE A 179 8.90 -19.68 -3.22
CA PHE A 179 10.10 -19.69 -4.06
C PHE A 179 10.73 -21.09 -4.14
N ASP A 180 10.89 -21.79 -3.01
CA ASP A 180 11.42 -23.16 -2.98
C ASP A 180 10.53 -24.13 -3.78
N ASP A 181 9.22 -23.96 -3.72
CA ASP A 181 8.28 -24.77 -4.49
C ASP A 181 8.36 -24.42 -6.00
N ALA A 182 8.57 -23.15 -6.35
CA ALA A 182 8.77 -22.71 -7.74
C ALA A 182 10.07 -23.26 -8.34
N LEU A 183 11.13 -23.43 -7.56
CA LEU A 183 12.37 -24.10 -8.01
C LEU A 183 12.15 -25.57 -8.36
N LYS A 184 11.19 -26.26 -7.73
CA LYS A 184 10.91 -27.67 -7.99
C LYS A 184 9.98 -27.88 -9.17
N ALA A 185 8.99 -27.01 -9.34
CA ALA A 185 7.86 -27.21 -10.26
C ALA A 185 7.70 -26.10 -11.33
N GLY A 186 8.59 -25.11 -11.34
CA GLY A 186 8.52 -23.99 -12.27
C GLY A 186 9.03 -24.30 -13.68
N VAL A 187 9.12 -23.27 -14.49
CA VAL A 187 9.56 -23.36 -15.90
C VAL A 187 11.06 -23.66 -15.96
N GLN A 188 11.44 -24.84 -16.45
CA GLN A 188 12.79 -25.40 -16.35
C GLN A 188 13.91 -24.51 -16.94
N ASN A 189 13.68 -23.89 -18.10
CA ASN A 189 14.67 -22.99 -18.69
C ASN A 189 14.86 -21.70 -17.88
N ARG A 190 13.81 -21.21 -17.21
CA ARG A 190 13.89 -20.06 -16.29
C ARG A 190 14.65 -20.41 -15.01
N ILE A 191 14.42 -21.62 -14.48
CA ILE A 191 15.17 -22.13 -13.31
C ILE A 191 16.67 -22.18 -13.63
N ALA A 192 17.04 -22.77 -14.77
CA ALA A 192 18.43 -22.88 -15.21
C ALA A 192 19.09 -21.50 -15.47
N GLY A 193 18.29 -20.50 -15.86
CA GLY A 193 18.76 -19.14 -16.14
C GLY A 193 18.93 -18.23 -14.91
N THR A 194 18.56 -18.69 -13.70
CA THR A 194 18.54 -17.85 -12.47
C THR A 194 19.47 -18.33 -11.37
N VAL A 195 20.57 -19.02 -11.70
CA VAL A 195 21.49 -19.59 -10.70
C VAL A 195 22.08 -18.53 -9.75
N ALA A 196 22.39 -17.34 -10.25
CA ALA A 196 22.94 -16.26 -9.45
C ALA A 196 21.90 -15.72 -8.43
N GLU A 197 20.65 -15.55 -8.87
CA GLU A 197 19.55 -15.11 -8.04
C GLU A 197 19.17 -16.16 -6.98
N GLN A 198 19.20 -17.45 -7.33
CA GLN A 198 19.00 -18.54 -6.38
C GLN A 198 20.09 -18.53 -5.29
N ALA A 199 21.36 -18.36 -5.69
CA ALA A 199 22.46 -18.25 -4.72
C ALA A 199 22.33 -17.00 -3.84
N PHE A 200 21.79 -15.89 -4.36
CA PHE A 200 21.49 -14.70 -3.57
C PHE A 200 20.43 -15.00 -2.50
N VAL A 201 19.31 -15.60 -2.88
CA VAL A 201 18.24 -15.97 -1.95
C VAL A 201 18.76 -16.89 -0.87
N GLU A 202 19.58 -17.88 -1.23
CA GLU A 202 20.15 -18.84 -0.25
C GLU A 202 21.01 -18.13 0.82
N ARG A 203 21.83 -17.16 0.41
CA ARG A 203 22.66 -16.38 1.36
C ARG A 203 21.84 -15.51 2.32
N HIS A 204 20.61 -15.13 1.93
CA HIS A 204 19.76 -14.21 2.70
C HIS A 204 18.58 -14.89 3.39
N ARG A 205 18.47 -16.24 3.36
CA ARG A 205 17.36 -17.00 3.98
C ARG A 205 17.08 -16.64 5.43
N GLN A 206 18.12 -16.29 6.18
CA GLN A 206 18.00 -15.92 7.60
C GLN A 206 17.19 -14.64 7.83
N LEU A 207 16.95 -13.81 6.80
CA LEU A 207 16.07 -12.65 6.90
C LEU A 207 14.60 -13.04 7.01
N ALA A 208 14.22 -14.18 6.41
CA ALA A 208 12.81 -14.54 6.30
C ALA A 208 12.07 -14.65 7.65
N PRO A 209 12.59 -15.33 8.70
CA PRO A 209 11.86 -15.48 9.97
C PRO A 209 11.89 -14.22 10.86
N VAL A 210 12.72 -13.24 10.58
CA VAL A 210 13.07 -12.16 11.52
C VAL A 210 11.84 -11.41 12.07
N LEU A 211 10.96 -10.93 11.20
CA LEU A 211 9.76 -10.21 11.66
C LEU A 211 8.69 -11.16 12.21
N THR A 212 8.57 -12.37 11.66
CA THR A 212 7.62 -13.37 12.17
C THR A 212 8.03 -13.90 13.54
N ASP A 213 9.31 -14.00 13.85
CA ASP A 213 9.82 -14.36 15.16
C ASP A 213 9.53 -13.28 16.21
N LEU A 214 9.59 -12.01 15.84
CA LEU A 214 9.17 -10.91 16.70
C LEU A 214 7.69 -11.00 17.05
N ILE A 215 6.84 -11.32 16.07
CA ILE A 215 5.40 -11.56 16.30
C ILE A 215 5.20 -12.77 17.19
N GLY A 216 5.80 -13.91 16.84
CA GLY A 216 5.66 -15.18 17.58
C GLY A 216 6.13 -15.09 19.03
N SER A 217 7.18 -14.31 19.30
CA SER A 217 7.68 -14.06 20.66
C SER A 217 6.88 -13.02 21.44
N LYS A 218 5.83 -12.43 20.86
CA LYS A 218 5.01 -11.36 21.43
C LYS A 218 5.82 -10.14 21.91
N LYS A 219 6.98 -9.89 21.30
CA LYS A 219 7.81 -8.72 21.61
C LYS A 219 7.26 -7.42 21.03
N ILE A 220 6.44 -7.53 19.99
CA ILE A 220 5.76 -6.43 19.32
C ILE A 220 4.25 -6.73 19.24
N PRO A 221 3.38 -5.71 19.39
CA PRO A 221 1.94 -5.89 19.30
C PRO A 221 1.49 -6.02 17.84
N LEU A 222 0.36 -6.71 17.62
CA LEU A 222 -0.41 -6.55 16.39
C LEU A 222 -1.15 -5.21 16.43
N ARG A 223 -1.16 -4.53 15.31
CA ARG A 223 -1.83 -3.24 15.10
C ARG A 223 -2.63 -3.26 13.81
N VAL A 224 -3.41 -2.24 13.58
CA VAL A 224 -3.99 -1.95 12.26
C VAL A 224 -2.90 -1.33 11.41
N VAL A 225 -2.61 -1.93 10.25
CA VAL A 225 -1.56 -1.48 9.32
C VAL A 225 -2.10 -1.39 7.90
N HIS A 226 -1.45 -0.56 7.09
CA HIS A 226 -1.87 -0.29 5.71
C HIS A 226 -1.52 -1.43 4.75
N ASN A 227 -0.33 -2.02 4.91
CA ASN A 227 0.28 -3.08 4.11
C ASN A 227 0.62 -2.76 2.63
N ASP A 228 0.37 -1.54 2.14
CA ASP A 228 0.82 -1.06 0.82
C ASP A 228 1.10 0.46 0.87
N PRO A 229 1.98 0.95 1.77
CA PRO A 229 2.21 2.38 2.00
C PRO A 229 3.24 2.97 1.03
N LYS A 230 3.09 2.68 -0.25
CA LYS A 230 3.96 3.25 -1.30
C LYS A 230 3.66 4.73 -1.55
N VAL A 231 4.59 5.41 -2.22
CA VAL A 231 4.54 6.87 -2.49
C VAL A 231 3.18 7.33 -3.02
N ASN A 232 2.61 6.63 -3.99
CA ASN A 232 1.36 7.02 -4.63
C ASN A 232 0.09 6.68 -3.81
N ASN A 233 0.25 6.12 -2.60
CA ASN A 233 -0.82 5.93 -1.63
C ASN A 233 -0.81 6.99 -0.53
N VAL A 234 0.14 7.93 -0.55
CA VAL A 234 0.16 9.13 0.30
C VAL A 234 -0.30 10.33 -0.52
N MET A 235 -1.40 10.94 -0.11
CA MET A 235 -1.92 12.15 -0.75
C MET A 235 -1.29 13.39 -0.11
N ILE A 236 -0.80 14.30 -0.93
CA ILE A 236 -0.17 15.56 -0.53
C ILE A 236 -1.12 16.72 -0.82
N HIS A 237 -1.31 17.61 0.15
CA HIS A 237 -2.17 18.79 0.02
C HIS A 237 -1.60 19.80 -0.98
N ASN A 238 -2.42 20.22 -1.96
CA ASN A 238 -2.00 21.06 -3.09
C ASN A 238 -1.47 22.45 -2.69
N GLY A 239 -1.98 23.00 -1.59
CA GLY A 239 -1.61 24.36 -1.15
C GLY A 239 -0.47 24.39 -0.13
N THR A 240 -0.46 23.48 0.87
CA THR A 240 0.58 23.46 1.94
C THR A 240 1.75 22.54 1.61
N HIS A 241 1.56 21.61 0.67
CA HIS A 241 2.51 20.54 0.36
C HIS A 241 2.82 19.63 1.55
N GLU A 242 1.90 19.51 2.49
CA GLU A 242 1.95 18.59 3.63
C GLU A 242 1.16 17.33 3.33
N ALA A 243 1.48 16.24 4.03
CA ALA A 243 0.72 15.00 3.94
C ALA A 243 -0.73 15.22 4.38
N LEU A 244 -1.67 14.77 3.54
CA LEU A 244 -3.10 14.92 3.79
C LEU A 244 -3.70 13.64 4.38
N CYS A 245 -3.54 12.52 3.68
CA CYS A 245 -4.03 11.21 4.14
C CYS A 245 -3.38 10.07 3.35
N MET A 246 -3.61 8.85 3.85
CA MET A 246 -3.38 7.61 3.09
C MET A 246 -4.64 7.25 2.31
N ILE A 247 -4.46 6.71 1.12
CA ILE A 247 -5.52 6.17 0.25
C ILE A 247 -5.25 4.70 -0.09
N ASP A 248 -6.15 4.05 -0.81
CA ASP A 248 -6.05 2.63 -1.20
C ASP A 248 -5.98 1.67 0.01
N LEU A 249 -7.04 1.72 0.83
CA LEU A 249 -7.12 1.00 2.11
C LEU A 249 -7.53 -0.48 1.97
N ASP A 250 -7.48 -1.08 0.78
CA ASP A 250 -7.94 -2.46 0.54
C ASP A 250 -7.09 -3.51 1.23
N THR A 251 -5.84 -3.18 1.49
CA THR A 251 -4.87 -4.05 2.15
C THR A 251 -4.84 -3.89 3.67
N VAL A 252 -5.65 -2.96 4.22
CA VAL A 252 -5.69 -2.71 5.66
C VAL A 252 -6.20 -3.92 6.41
N LYS A 253 -5.37 -4.41 7.35
CA LYS A 253 -5.66 -5.59 8.17
C LYS A 253 -4.79 -5.61 9.44
N PRO A 254 -4.97 -6.60 10.34
CA PRO A 254 -4.02 -6.83 11.43
C PRO A 254 -2.60 -7.12 10.92
N GLY A 255 -1.60 -6.49 11.53
CA GLY A 255 -0.19 -6.67 11.18
C GLY A 255 0.73 -5.96 12.16
N ILE A 256 1.96 -5.69 11.74
CA ILE A 256 2.95 -4.94 12.52
C ILE A 256 3.40 -3.72 11.73
N VAL A 257 3.68 -2.63 12.43
CA VAL A 257 4.10 -1.36 11.82
C VAL A 257 5.34 -1.48 10.93
N HIS A 258 6.12 -2.52 11.15
CA HIS A 258 7.35 -2.83 10.41
C HIS A 258 7.08 -3.18 8.94
N PHE A 259 5.94 -3.82 8.64
CA PHE A 259 5.54 -4.08 7.25
C PHE A 259 5.40 -2.77 6.49
N ASP A 260 4.68 -1.82 7.09
CA ASP A 260 4.44 -0.52 6.48
C ASP A 260 5.72 0.32 6.39
N PHE A 261 6.47 0.45 7.49
CA PHE A 261 7.70 1.26 7.48
C PHE A 261 8.72 0.70 6.50
N GLY A 262 8.90 -0.63 6.50
CA GLY A 262 9.82 -1.30 5.58
C GLY A 262 9.48 -1.07 4.13
N ASP A 263 8.20 -1.19 3.76
CA ASP A 263 7.74 -1.01 2.38
C ASP A 263 7.76 0.46 1.94
N CYS A 264 7.38 1.36 2.83
CA CYS A 264 7.46 2.80 2.60
C CYS A 264 8.90 3.23 2.27
N VAL A 265 9.87 2.87 3.12
CA VAL A 265 11.28 3.23 2.90
C VAL A 265 11.83 2.53 1.66
N ARG A 266 11.55 1.23 1.45
CA ARG A 266 11.97 0.47 0.26
C ARG A 266 11.52 1.16 -1.03
N SER A 267 10.26 1.58 -1.09
CA SER A 267 9.69 2.18 -2.30
C SER A 267 10.09 3.63 -2.49
N ALA A 268 10.13 4.43 -1.43
CA ALA A 268 10.35 5.86 -1.49
C ALA A 268 11.82 6.27 -1.49
N ALA A 269 12.70 5.50 -0.82
CA ALA A 269 14.13 5.80 -0.75
C ALA A 269 14.99 5.09 -1.81
N ASN A 270 14.35 4.53 -2.83
CA ASN A 270 14.99 4.04 -4.06
C ASN A 270 14.67 5.00 -5.23
N PRO A 271 15.50 5.99 -5.53
CA PRO A 271 15.20 6.99 -6.56
C PRO A 271 14.99 6.42 -7.96
N MET A 272 15.55 5.24 -8.22
CA MET A 272 15.45 4.57 -9.54
C MET A 272 14.15 3.77 -9.70
N GLY A 273 13.38 3.56 -8.62
CA GLY A 273 12.15 2.78 -8.64
C GLY A 273 12.36 1.27 -8.83
N GLU A 274 11.26 0.54 -9.01
CA GLU A 274 11.25 -0.93 -9.15
C GLU A 274 11.64 -1.40 -10.56
N ASP A 275 11.49 -0.55 -11.56
CA ASP A 275 11.73 -0.84 -12.97
C ASP A 275 13.06 -0.21 -13.47
N ALA A 276 14.02 0.05 -12.57
CA ALA A 276 15.32 0.62 -12.88
C ALA A 276 16.04 -0.20 -13.98
N THR A 277 16.40 0.43 -15.08
CA THR A 277 17.01 -0.26 -16.22
C THR A 277 18.50 -0.53 -16.04
N ASP A 278 19.19 0.28 -15.23
CA ASP A 278 20.59 0.14 -14.88
C ASP A 278 20.74 -0.25 -13.40
N LEU A 279 21.08 -1.52 -13.17
CA LEU A 279 21.23 -2.07 -11.82
C LEU A 279 22.35 -1.41 -11.01
N ASP A 280 23.38 -0.88 -11.65
CA ASP A 280 24.50 -0.23 -10.94
C ASP A 280 24.11 1.11 -10.33
N THR A 281 23.01 1.70 -10.79
CA THR A 281 22.44 2.92 -10.22
C THR A 281 21.50 2.68 -9.04
N VAL A 282 21.05 1.42 -8.83
CA VAL A 282 20.12 1.07 -7.77
C VAL A 282 20.81 1.10 -6.41
N LYS A 283 20.37 2.03 -5.56
CA LYS A 283 20.87 2.19 -4.20
C LYS A 283 19.84 2.87 -3.31
N ILE A 284 19.94 2.60 -2.01
CA ILE A 284 19.16 3.35 -1.03
C ILE A 284 19.75 4.76 -0.85
N ASP A 285 18.88 5.76 -0.87
CA ASP A 285 19.26 7.15 -0.56
C ASP A 285 19.02 7.43 0.93
N LEU A 286 20.11 7.53 1.69
CA LEU A 286 20.04 7.75 3.14
C LEU A 286 19.48 9.12 3.53
N THR A 287 19.53 10.12 2.64
CA THR A 287 18.91 11.42 2.90
C THR A 287 17.38 11.29 2.84
N LEU A 288 16.86 10.51 1.90
CA LEU A 288 15.43 10.22 1.82
C LEU A 288 14.99 9.33 3.00
N VAL A 289 15.81 8.34 3.40
CA VAL A 289 15.54 7.52 4.60
C VAL A 289 15.42 8.38 5.84
N GLU A 290 16.35 9.32 6.07
CA GLU A 290 16.32 10.23 7.21
C GLU A 290 15.05 11.09 7.20
N ALA A 291 14.69 11.63 6.06
CA ALA A 291 13.48 12.43 5.90
C ALA A 291 12.22 11.62 6.21
N ILE A 292 12.09 10.42 5.63
CA ILE A 292 10.94 9.52 5.88
C ILE A 292 10.88 9.12 7.35
N ALA A 293 12.01 8.71 7.95
CA ALA A 293 12.05 8.29 9.34
C ALA A 293 11.71 9.45 10.30
N SER A 294 12.19 10.66 10.01
CA SER A 294 11.88 11.86 10.79
C SER A 294 10.39 12.19 10.73
N GLY A 295 9.79 12.20 9.54
CA GLY A 295 8.36 12.43 9.38
C GLY A 295 7.51 11.36 10.04
N TYR A 296 7.86 10.08 9.84
CA TYR A 296 7.17 8.96 10.44
C TYR A 296 7.19 8.99 11.97
N LEU A 297 8.37 9.14 12.56
CA LEU A 297 8.54 9.11 14.02
C LEU A 297 7.99 10.35 14.72
N ARG A 298 7.93 11.50 14.02
CA ARG A 298 7.21 12.67 14.52
C ARG A 298 5.75 12.34 14.82
N GLU A 299 5.08 11.60 13.92
CA GLU A 299 3.65 11.31 14.01
C GLU A 299 3.36 10.00 14.80
N ALA A 300 4.24 9.00 14.65
CA ALA A 300 4.04 7.67 15.20
C ALA A 300 4.77 7.47 16.55
N GLY A 301 5.77 8.25 16.86
CA GLY A 301 6.65 8.02 18.02
C GLY A 301 5.93 7.94 19.37
N ALA A 302 4.81 8.64 19.52
CA ALA A 302 4.05 8.65 20.77
C ALA A 302 3.38 7.31 21.13
N PHE A 303 3.03 6.47 20.13
CA PHE A 303 2.38 5.19 20.37
C PHE A 303 3.30 3.98 20.20
N LEU A 304 4.44 4.14 19.54
CA LEU A 304 5.38 3.05 19.30
C LEU A 304 6.11 2.65 20.60
N THR A 305 6.25 1.35 20.79
CA THR A 305 7.12 0.80 21.83
C THR A 305 8.59 0.92 21.43
N ARG A 306 9.49 0.90 22.40
CA ARG A 306 10.93 0.90 22.14
C ARG A 306 11.36 -0.27 21.26
N THR A 307 10.75 -1.46 21.44
CA THR A 307 11.05 -2.64 20.63
C THR A 307 10.63 -2.44 19.18
N GLU A 308 9.45 -1.85 18.95
CA GLU A 308 9.00 -1.51 17.59
C GLU A 308 9.98 -0.55 16.92
N THR A 309 10.32 0.57 17.58
CA THR A 309 11.23 1.57 17.02
C THR A 309 12.61 0.99 16.69
N THR A 310 13.17 0.17 17.60
CA THR A 310 14.50 -0.45 17.41
C THR A 310 14.52 -1.41 16.22
N ALA A 311 13.41 -2.06 15.88
CA ALA A 311 13.34 -3.01 14.78
C ALA A 311 12.99 -2.38 13.41
N LEU A 312 12.62 -1.08 13.35
CA LEU A 312 12.29 -0.40 12.10
C LEU A 312 13.38 -0.54 11.01
N PRO A 313 14.68 -0.31 11.30
CA PRO A 313 15.72 -0.44 10.28
C PRO A 313 15.81 -1.83 9.65
N LEU A 314 15.57 -2.87 10.46
CA LEU A 314 15.61 -4.25 10.00
C LEU A 314 14.45 -4.59 9.06
N SER A 315 13.29 -3.96 9.27
CA SER A 315 12.13 -4.18 8.39
C SER A 315 12.40 -3.77 6.95
N VAL A 316 13.23 -2.75 6.71
CA VAL A 316 13.59 -2.32 5.35
C VAL A 316 14.31 -3.45 4.60
N GLN A 317 15.21 -4.17 5.27
CA GLN A 317 15.89 -5.32 4.68
C GLN A 317 14.92 -6.48 4.40
N VAL A 318 14.10 -6.83 5.40
CA VAL A 318 13.18 -7.98 5.29
C VAL A 318 12.15 -7.75 4.18
N ILE A 319 11.54 -6.58 4.11
CA ILE A 319 10.52 -6.29 3.09
C ILE A 319 11.14 -6.18 1.69
N THR A 320 12.36 -5.62 1.57
CA THR A 320 13.07 -5.60 0.29
C THR A 320 13.39 -7.03 -0.18
N PHE A 321 13.90 -7.89 0.71
CA PHE A 321 14.12 -9.30 0.42
C PHE A 321 12.83 -10.01 0.03
N GLU A 322 11.75 -9.80 0.78
CA GLU A 322 10.44 -10.40 0.53
C GLU A 322 9.94 -10.07 -0.89
N LEU A 323 9.97 -8.80 -1.28
CA LEU A 323 9.51 -8.42 -2.60
C LEU A 323 10.39 -9.01 -3.72
N GLY A 324 11.71 -9.05 -3.51
CA GLY A 324 12.64 -9.68 -4.44
C GLY A 324 12.33 -11.17 -4.68
N ILE A 325 12.11 -11.95 -3.61
CA ILE A 325 11.76 -13.37 -3.75
C ILE A 325 10.35 -13.58 -4.32
N ARG A 326 9.41 -12.68 -4.10
CA ARG A 326 8.07 -12.73 -4.70
C ARG A 326 8.13 -12.54 -6.22
N PHE A 327 8.87 -11.55 -6.70
CA PHE A 327 9.09 -11.35 -8.14
C PHE A 327 9.80 -12.54 -8.77
N LEU A 328 10.86 -13.05 -8.11
CA LEU A 328 11.59 -14.20 -8.63
C LEU A 328 10.72 -15.47 -8.67
N ALA A 329 9.95 -15.73 -7.63
CA ALA A 329 9.05 -16.88 -7.58
C ALA A 329 7.98 -16.81 -8.67
N ASP A 330 7.40 -15.61 -8.91
CA ASP A 330 6.42 -15.42 -9.97
C ASP A 330 7.03 -15.61 -11.37
N TYR A 331 8.23 -15.07 -11.60
CA TYR A 331 8.99 -15.34 -12.83
C TYR A 331 9.18 -16.83 -13.04
N LEU A 332 9.63 -17.57 -12.04
CA LEU A 332 9.86 -19.01 -12.14
C LEU A 332 8.55 -19.79 -12.42
N LYS A 333 7.40 -19.30 -11.94
CA LYS A 333 6.08 -19.88 -12.20
C LYS A 333 5.49 -19.50 -13.58
N GLY A 334 6.11 -18.59 -14.33
CA GLY A 334 5.67 -18.17 -15.67
C GLY A 334 4.86 -16.87 -15.67
N ASP A 335 5.11 -15.95 -14.71
CA ASP A 335 4.50 -14.62 -14.62
C ASP A 335 2.97 -14.66 -14.46
N THR A 336 2.50 -15.31 -13.40
CA THR A 336 1.07 -15.57 -13.18
C THR A 336 0.41 -14.59 -12.24
N TYR A 337 1.18 -13.86 -11.43
CA TYR A 337 0.66 -12.96 -10.40
C TYR A 337 0.88 -11.47 -10.73
N PHE A 338 2.13 -11.07 -10.95
CA PHE A 338 2.44 -9.68 -11.27
C PHE A 338 2.26 -9.41 -12.77
N ARG A 339 1.67 -8.27 -13.09
CA ARG A 339 1.59 -7.82 -14.47
C ARG A 339 3.00 -7.56 -15.01
N ILE A 340 3.25 -8.05 -16.21
CA ILE A 340 4.49 -7.82 -16.94
C ILE A 340 4.21 -7.03 -18.23
N ASP A 341 5.16 -6.16 -18.62
CA ASP A 341 5.10 -5.38 -19.85
C ASP A 341 6.03 -5.96 -20.94
N TYR A 342 6.98 -6.81 -20.55
CA TYR A 342 7.92 -7.51 -21.45
C TYR A 342 8.36 -8.84 -20.83
N PRO A 343 8.89 -9.79 -21.63
CA PRO A 343 9.51 -11.01 -21.11
C PRO A 343 10.61 -10.68 -20.09
N ASP A 344 10.75 -11.50 -19.05
CA ASP A 344 11.73 -11.35 -17.96
C ASP A 344 11.55 -10.12 -17.06
N HIS A 345 10.42 -9.38 -17.16
CA HIS A 345 10.15 -8.18 -16.36
C HIS A 345 10.25 -8.48 -14.85
N ASN A 346 9.61 -9.58 -14.39
CA ASN A 346 9.67 -9.97 -12.97
C ASN A 346 11.08 -10.41 -12.53
N LEU A 347 11.88 -11.03 -13.41
CA LEU A 347 13.28 -11.32 -13.12
C LEU A 347 14.08 -10.02 -12.97
N HIS A 348 13.83 -9.04 -13.83
CA HIS A 348 14.47 -7.74 -13.74
C HIS A 348 14.11 -7.03 -12.42
N ARG A 349 12.83 -6.98 -12.04
CA ARG A 349 12.38 -6.43 -10.76
C ARG A 349 13.00 -7.15 -9.56
N ALA A 350 13.11 -8.48 -9.62
CA ALA A 350 13.78 -9.24 -8.57
C ALA A 350 15.26 -8.79 -8.40
N ARG A 351 15.98 -8.61 -9.50
CA ARG A 351 17.37 -8.11 -9.50
C ARG A 351 17.47 -6.70 -8.92
N VAL A 352 16.53 -5.81 -9.24
CA VAL A 352 16.46 -4.46 -8.66
C VAL A 352 16.32 -4.54 -7.13
N GLN A 353 15.42 -5.40 -6.62
CA GLN A 353 15.25 -5.56 -5.17
C GLN A 353 16.50 -6.18 -4.52
N PHE A 354 17.14 -7.15 -5.14
CA PHE A 354 18.37 -7.75 -4.60
C PHE A 354 19.51 -6.74 -4.57
N LYS A 355 19.63 -5.90 -5.61
CA LYS A 355 20.63 -4.83 -5.65
C LYS A 355 20.36 -3.76 -4.60
N LEU A 356 19.09 -3.40 -4.40
CA LEU A 356 18.68 -2.50 -3.33
C LEU A 356 19.00 -3.08 -1.95
N LEU A 357 18.76 -4.38 -1.74
CA LEU A 357 19.11 -5.06 -0.48
C LEU A 357 20.62 -5.01 -0.20
N GLU A 358 21.48 -5.28 -1.19
CA GLU A 358 22.94 -5.12 -1.04
C GLU A 358 23.32 -3.70 -0.58
N SER A 359 22.67 -2.68 -1.15
CA SER A 359 22.91 -1.29 -0.75
C SER A 359 22.43 -0.97 0.67
N ILE A 360 21.28 -1.55 1.08
CA ILE A 360 20.74 -1.42 2.43
C ILE A 360 21.69 -2.07 3.44
N GLU A 361 22.16 -3.28 3.16
CA GLU A 361 23.11 -4.01 4.02
C GLU A 361 24.44 -3.25 4.20
N ALA A 362 24.97 -2.72 3.09
CA ALA A 362 26.18 -1.90 3.14
C ALA A 362 26.02 -0.62 3.96
N SER A 363 24.77 -0.17 4.17
CA SER A 363 24.41 1.04 4.90
C SER A 363 23.76 0.78 6.26
N GLN A 364 23.70 -0.47 6.72
CA GLN A 364 22.87 -0.92 7.85
C GLN A 364 23.12 -0.14 9.13
N GLU A 365 24.38 0.03 9.54
CA GLU A 365 24.73 0.75 10.77
C GLU A 365 24.30 2.22 10.71
N ARG A 366 24.47 2.85 9.54
CA ARG A 366 24.08 4.24 9.34
C ARG A 366 22.56 4.39 9.32
N LEU A 367 21.84 3.48 8.68
CA LEU A 367 20.38 3.45 8.68
C LEU A 367 19.84 3.28 10.12
N ALA A 368 20.41 2.37 10.91
CA ALA A 368 20.02 2.18 12.30
C ALA A 368 20.29 3.43 13.16
N SER A 369 21.45 4.08 12.95
CA SER A 369 21.79 5.32 13.64
C SER A 369 20.83 6.47 13.30
N LEU A 370 20.49 6.64 12.01
CA LEU A 370 19.54 7.67 11.57
C LEU A 370 18.16 7.49 12.21
N VAL A 371 17.60 6.28 12.16
CA VAL A 371 16.30 5.99 12.77
C VAL A 371 16.34 6.23 14.30
N ALA A 372 17.42 5.83 14.98
CA ALA A 372 17.58 6.07 16.41
C ALA A 372 17.65 7.56 16.77
N GLN A 373 18.33 8.38 15.97
CA GLN A 373 18.38 9.83 16.13
C GLN A 373 17.02 10.49 15.93
N CYS A 374 16.25 10.05 14.92
CA CYS A 374 14.90 10.54 14.68
C CYS A 374 13.93 10.17 15.82
N ALA A 375 14.16 9.03 16.49
CA ALA A 375 13.33 8.59 17.63
C ALA A 375 13.58 9.40 18.92
N HIS A 376 14.74 10.01 19.05
CA HIS A 376 15.14 10.81 20.20
C HIS A 376 15.77 12.13 19.74
N PRO A 377 14.98 13.05 19.13
CA PRO A 377 15.52 14.36 18.75
C PRO A 377 16.06 15.07 20.00
N LEU A 378 17.27 15.62 19.88
CA LEU A 378 17.99 16.33 20.93
C LEU A 378 17.22 17.57 21.45
#